data_8e873a599435b72d3e507361a2cabd8f
#
_entry.id   8e873a599435b72d3e507361a2cabd8f
#
_cell.length_a   1.000
_cell.length_b   1.000
_cell.length_c   1.000
_cell.angle_alpha   90.00
_cell.angle_beta   90.00
_cell.angle_gamma   90.00
#
_symmetry.space_group_name_H-M   'P 1'
#
loop_
_entity.id
_entity.type
_entity.pdbx_description
1 polymer ?
#
loop_
_entity_poly.entity_id
_entity_poly.type
_entity_poly.pdbx_seq_one_letter_code
_entity_poly.pdbx_strand_id
1 'polypeptide(L)'
;DKGDSWRIVWGLADGARPTSEFPSHFMNHSVRKAATNGANRVIYHCHATNVIALTYILPLTDRDFSRALWESATECPVVFPEGVGVCPWMVPGGADIAMATSEKMKTYQAAIWAQHGLFASGPDFDITFGLAHTIEKSAEIYVKVLSMGGGLIRQTITDDDLRAIAHDFGVTLNENFLD
;
A
#
# COMPACT_ATOMS: atom_id res chain seq x y z
N ASP A 1 16.59 23.18 -8.73
CA ASP A 1 15.50 22.45 -9.45
C ASP A 1 14.17 22.83 -8.82
N LYS A 2 13.28 23.43 -9.61
CA LYS A 2 11.95 23.86 -9.14
C LYS A 2 10.91 22.74 -9.23
N GLY A 3 11.28 21.54 -9.76
CA GLY A 3 10.40 20.40 -9.89
C GLY A 3 9.29 20.52 -10.96
N ASP A 4 9.39 21.53 -11.83
CA ASP A 4 8.38 21.88 -12.83
C ASP A 4 8.72 21.34 -14.25
N SER A 5 9.84 20.62 -14.38
CA SER A 5 10.24 20.01 -15.65
C SER A 5 10.94 18.67 -15.45
N TRP A 6 10.79 17.79 -16.42
CA TRP A 6 11.44 16.48 -16.46
C TRP A 6 11.92 16.16 -17.88
N ARG A 7 12.88 15.25 -17.99
CA ARG A 7 13.44 14.80 -19.25
C ARG A 7 13.46 13.29 -19.30
N ILE A 8 12.96 12.71 -20.39
CA ILE A 8 13.14 11.28 -20.68
C ILE A 8 14.62 11.06 -21.02
N VAL A 9 15.28 10.22 -20.23
CA VAL A 9 16.67 9.85 -20.45
C VAL A 9 16.76 8.53 -21.22
N TRP A 10 15.82 7.62 -20.95
CA TRP A 10 15.75 6.30 -21.56
C TRP A 10 14.31 5.76 -21.46
N GLY A 11 13.95 4.87 -22.40
CA GLY A 11 12.58 4.35 -22.50
C GLY A 11 11.68 5.32 -23.26
N LEU A 12 10.39 5.03 -23.30
CA LEU A 12 9.36 5.76 -24.04
C LEU A 12 9.76 6.05 -25.51
N ALA A 13 9.16 5.32 -26.43
CA ALA A 13 9.35 5.54 -27.86
C ALA A 13 8.82 6.91 -28.31
N ASP A 14 9.18 7.31 -29.50
CA ASP A 14 8.92 8.62 -30.11
C ASP A 14 7.56 9.24 -29.77
N GLY A 15 7.59 10.34 -29.05
CA GLY A 15 6.40 11.09 -28.66
C GLY A 15 5.54 10.50 -27.54
N ALA A 16 5.90 9.33 -27.00
CA ALA A 16 5.20 8.74 -25.87
C ALA A 16 5.33 9.59 -24.60
N ARG A 17 4.31 9.54 -23.77
CA ARG A 17 4.26 10.28 -22.49
C ARG A 17 4.30 9.30 -21.33
N PRO A 18 4.81 9.74 -20.14
CA PRO A 18 4.66 8.97 -18.91
C PRO A 18 3.18 8.74 -18.58
N THR A 19 2.92 7.80 -17.66
CA THR A 19 1.59 7.61 -17.09
C THR A 19 1.02 8.90 -16.52
N SER A 20 -0.31 9.04 -16.49
CA SER A 20 -1.00 10.14 -15.81
C SER A 20 -0.65 10.24 -14.32
N GLU A 21 -0.24 9.12 -13.70
CA GLU A 21 0.17 9.03 -12.28
C GLU A 21 1.62 9.48 -12.04
N PHE A 22 2.30 9.98 -13.06
CA PHE A 22 3.69 10.41 -12.97
C PHE A 22 3.97 11.41 -11.81
N PRO A 23 3.10 12.40 -11.52
CA PRO A 23 3.32 13.30 -10.38
C PRO A 23 3.40 12.53 -9.05
N SER A 24 2.52 11.56 -8.83
CA SER A 24 2.51 10.71 -7.63
C SER A 24 3.78 9.86 -7.54
N HIS A 25 4.21 9.24 -8.64
CA HIS A 25 5.47 8.50 -8.68
C HIS A 25 6.65 9.38 -8.29
N PHE A 26 6.76 10.56 -8.91
CA PHE A 26 7.89 11.44 -8.71
C PHE A 26 7.99 11.98 -7.28
N MET A 27 6.86 12.39 -6.71
CA MET A 27 6.80 12.86 -5.32
C MET A 27 7.10 11.75 -4.33
N ASN A 28 6.53 10.56 -4.55
CA ASN A 28 6.74 9.40 -3.68
C ASN A 28 8.19 8.91 -3.69
N HIS A 29 8.89 8.97 -4.81
CA HIS A 29 10.34 8.71 -4.85
C HIS A 29 11.12 9.63 -3.90
N SER A 30 10.81 10.92 -3.89
CA SER A 30 11.46 11.89 -3.01
C SER A 30 11.15 11.62 -1.54
N VAL A 31 9.88 11.35 -1.22
CA VAL A 31 9.43 11.07 0.14
C VAL A 31 10.03 9.77 0.67
N ARG A 32 9.96 8.69 -0.10
CA ARG A 32 10.52 7.38 0.31
C ARG A 32 12.03 7.41 0.42
N LYS A 33 12.71 8.15 -0.46
CA LYS A 33 14.15 8.39 -0.32
C LYS A 33 14.48 9.03 1.02
N ALA A 34 13.73 10.06 1.43
CA ALA A 34 13.95 10.74 2.70
C ALA A 34 13.61 9.82 3.89
N ALA A 35 12.45 9.16 3.87
CA ALA A 35 11.97 8.30 4.96
C ALA A 35 12.84 7.05 5.19
N THR A 36 13.58 6.58 4.18
CA THR A 36 14.37 5.34 4.25
C THR A 36 15.88 5.57 4.07
N ASN A 37 16.35 6.81 4.15
CA ASN A 37 17.74 7.17 3.88
C ASN A 37 18.25 6.63 2.52
N GLY A 38 17.36 6.62 1.51
CA GLY A 38 17.67 6.17 0.16
C GLY A 38 17.58 4.65 -0.06
N ALA A 39 17.13 3.88 0.93
CA ALA A 39 17.00 2.42 0.79
C ALA A 39 15.90 2.04 -0.21
N ASN A 40 14.73 2.68 -0.15
CA ASN A 40 13.65 2.41 -1.10
C ASN A 40 13.87 3.18 -2.41
N ARG A 41 13.93 2.44 -3.52
CA ARG A 41 14.29 2.96 -4.84
C ARG A 41 13.24 2.70 -5.92
N VAL A 42 12.24 1.89 -5.61
CA VAL A 42 11.16 1.54 -6.52
C VAL A 42 9.85 2.08 -5.97
N ILE A 43 9.05 2.65 -6.86
CA ILE A 43 7.64 2.97 -6.65
C ILE A 43 6.85 2.18 -7.69
N TYR A 44 5.97 1.33 -7.21
CA TYR A 44 5.10 0.49 -8.03
C TYR A 44 3.64 0.89 -7.80
N HIS A 45 2.90 1.05 -8.89
CA HIS A 45 1.47 1.31 -8.86
C HIS A 45 0.72 0.25 -9.66
N CYS A 46 -0.36 -0.25 -9.10
CA CYS A 46 -1.24 -1.20 -9.78
C CYS A 46 -2.70 -1.04 -9.35
N HIS A 47 -3.60 -1.47 -10.22
CA HIS A 47 -5.04 -1.52 -9.97
C HIS A 47 -5.40 -2.87 -9.33
N ALA A 48 -5.00 -3.06 -8.07
CA ALA A 48 -5.21 -4.27 -7.29
C ALA A 48 -6.71 -4.49 -7.05
N THR A 49 -7.30 -5.45 -7.73
CA THR A 49 -8.76 -5.61 -7.85
C THR A 49 -9.45 -5.85 -6.51
N ASN A 50 -8.89 -6.72 -5.67
CA ASN A 50 -9.51 -7.05 -4.39
C ASN A 50 -9.30 -5.94 -3.36
N VAL A 51 -8.14 -5.26 -3.39
CA VAL A 51 -7.91 -4.04 -2.60
C VAL A 51 -8.94 -2.98 -2.99
N ILE A 52 -9.17 -2.76 -4.29
CA ILE A 52 -10.19 -1.82 -4.77
C ILE A 52 -11.58 -2.22 -4.25
N ALA A 53 -11.94 -3.49 -4.34
CA ALA A 53 -13.23 -4.00 -3.85
C ALA A 53 -13.43 -3.73 -2.35
N LEU A 54 -12.39 -3.91 -1.54
CA LEU A 54 -12.45 -3.62 -0.10
C LEU A 54 -12.73 -2.15 0.20
N THR A 55 -12.33 -1.22 -0.67
CA THR A 55 -12.60 0.22 -0.46
C THR A 55 -14.09 0.59 -0.56
N TYR A 56 -14.94 -0.32 -1.00
CA TYR A 56 -16.41 -0.12 -1.01
C TYR A 56 -17.09 -0.59 0.25
N ILE A 57 -16.42 -1.42 1.08
CA ILE A 57 -17.05 -2.07 2.23
C ILE A 57 -16.36 -1.81 3.55
N LEU A 58 -15.06 -1.51 3.57
CA LEU A 58 -14.33 -1.15 4.79
C LEU A 58 -14.35 0.36 5.03
N PRO A 59 -14.30 0.80 6.30
CA PRO A 59 -14.00 2.19 6.62
C PRO A 59 -12.64 2.59 6.00
N LEU A 60 -12.58 3.76 5.36
CA LEU A 60 -11.38 4.25 4.70
C LEU A 60 -10.38 4.83 5.70
N THR A 61 -9.88 3.99 6.60
CA THR A 61 -8.85 4.35 7.59
C THR A 61 -7.64 3.44 7.49
N ASP A 62 -6.49 3.97 7.87
CA ASP A 62 -5.23 3.20 7.90
C ASP A 62 -5.36 1.98 8.82
N ARG A 63 -6.02 2.14 9.98
CA ARG A 63 -6.23 1.08 10.96
C ARG A 63 -7.12 -0.04 10.42
N ASP A 64 -8.30 0.30 9.91
CA ASP A 64 -9.27 -0.72 9.48
C ASP A 64 -8.74 -1.57 8.32
N PHE A 65 -8.04 -0.94 7.35
CA PHE A 65 -7.42 -1.68 6.27
C PHE A 65 -6.23 -2.53 6.73
N SER A 66 -5.35 -1.98 7.56
CA SER A 66 -4.21 -2.74 8.06
C SER A 66 -4.66 -3.97 8.86
N ARG A 67 -5.63 -3.80 9.75
CA ARG A 67 -6.20 -4.93 10.52
C ARG A 67 -6.82 -5.98 9.62
N ALA A 68 -7.71 -5.59 8.72
CA ALA A 68 -8.38 -6.53 7.81
C ALA A 68 -7.38 -7.37 7.01
N LEU A 69 -6.28 -6.76 6.56
CA LEU A 69 -5.23 -7.43 5.83
C LEU A 69 -4.38 -8.35 6.73
N TRP A 70 -3.96 -7.87 7.91
CA TRP A 70 -3.18 -8.66 8.86
C TRP A 70 -3.94 -9.86 9.39
N GLU A 71 -5.21 -9.67 9.71
CA GLU A 71 -6.09 -10.72 10.24
C GLU A 71 -6.45 -11.78 9.20
N SER A 72 -6.17 -11.56 7.93
CA SER A 72 -6.52 -12.44 6.82
C SER A 72 -5.39 -13.35 6.34
N ALA A 73 -4.13 -12.99 6.59
CA ALA A 73 -2.98 -13.77 6.14
C ALA A 73 -1.77 -13.58 7.05
N THR A 74 -1.21 -14.67 7.49
CA THR A 74 -0.11 -14.76 8.48
C THR A 74 1.13 -13.96 8.08
N GLU A 75 1.42 -13.84 6.78
CA GLU A 75 2.61 -13.14 6.29
C GLU A 75 2.51 -11.61 6.39
N CYS A 76 1.29 -11.08 6.44
CA CYS A 76 1.06 -9.64 6.35
C CYS A 76 1.74 -8.82 7.45
N PRO A 77 1.64 -9.16 8.75
CA PRO A 77 2.30 -8.41 9.81
C PRO A 77 3.84 -8.47 9.74
N VAL A 78 4.39 -9.44 9.01
CA VAL A 78 5.84 -9.54 8.77
C VAL A 78 6.28 -8.67 7.58
N VAL A 79 5.48 -8.64 6.52
CA VAL A 79 5.82 -7.94 5.26
C VAL A 79 5.58 -6.43 5.35
N PHE A 80 4.53 -6.01 6.05
CA PHE A 80 4.22 -4.59 6.28
C PHE A 80 3.75 -4.35 7.74
N PRO A 81 4.66 -4.49 8.69
CA PRO A 81 4.34 -4.38 10.11
C PRO A 81 3.86 -2.98 10.53
N GLU A 82 4.20 -1.94 9.76
CA GLU A 82 3.70 -0.58 9.95
C GLU A 82 2.23 -0.42 9.51
N GLY A 83 1.70 -1.37 8.73
CA GLY A 83 0.39 -1.29 8.11
C GLY A 83 0.42 -0.63 6.73
N VAL A 84 -0.75 -0.17 6.28
CA VAL A 84 -0.96 0.52 5.01
C VAL A 84 -1.63 1.87 5.22
N GLY A 85 -1.23 2.87 4.43
CA GLY A 85 -1.93 4.15 4.37
C GLY A 85 -3.16 4.06 3.47
N VAL A 86 -4.21 4.81 3.78
CA VAL A 86 -5.42 4.88 2.95
C VAL A 86 -5.72 6.33 2.58
N CYS A 87 -5.84 6.60 1.29
CA CYS A 87 -6.29 7.87 0.75
C CYS A 87 -7.77 7.75 0.35
N PRO A 88 -8.62 8.72 0.72
CA PRO A 88 -9.99 8.76 0.21
C PRO A 88 -9.98 8.92 -1.31
N TRP A 89 -11.15 8.69 -1.94
CA TRP A 89 -11.24 8.91 -3.37
C TRP A 89 -10.91 10.37 -3.75
N MET A 90 -10.02 10.51 -4.72
CA MET A 90 -9.58 11.78 -5.28
C MET A 90 -9.37 11.61 -6.78
N VAL A 91 -9.44 12.71 -7.53
CA VAL A 91 -9.15 12.67 -8.98
C VAL A 91 -7.69 12.29 -9.20
N PRO A 92 -7.42 11.19 -9.95
CA PRO A 92 -6.06 10.74 -10.19
C PRO A 92 -5.27 11.68 -11.12
N GLY A 93 -3.93 11.58 -11.06
CA GLY A 93 -3.03 12.36 -11.93
C GLY A 93 -2.79 13.81 -11.49
N GLY A 94 -3.50 14.30 -10.48
CA GLY A 94 -3.37 15.65 -9.97
C GLY A 94 -2.38 15.79 -8.80
N ALA A 95 -2.12 17.05 -8.42
CA ALA A 95 -1.25 17.37 -7.28
C ALA A 95 -1.84 16.92 -5.94
N ASP A 96 -3.16 17.02 -5.76
CA ASP A 96 -3.82 16.73 -4.49
C ASP A 96 -3.66 15.26 -4.10
N ILE A 97 -3.93 14.33 -5.01
CA ILE A 97 -3.75 12.89 -4.74
C ILE A 97 -2.26 12.54 -4.57
N ALA A 98 -1.37 13.22 -5.30
CA ALA A 98 0.07 13.03 -5.15
C ALA A 98 0.56 13.48 -3.76
N MET A 99 0.07 14.61 -3.26
CA MET A 99 0.37 15.10 -1.90
C MET A 99 -0.21 14.19 -0.82
N ALA A 100 -1.48 13.78 -0.95
CA ALA A 100 -2.12 12.87 -0.01
C ALA A 100 -1.36 11.53 0.08
N THR A 101 -0.98 10.96 -1.07
CA THR A 101 -0.19 9.73 -1.12
C THR A 101 1.18 9.92 -0.49
N SER A 102 1.84 11.03 -0.80
CA SER A 102 3.16 11.36 -0.25
C SER A 102 3.13 11.49 1.27
N GLU A 103 2.06 12.03 1.83
CA GLU A 103 1.90 12.10 3.29
C GLU A 103 1.83 10.70 3.92
N LYS A 104 1.04 9.78 3.34
CA LYS A 104 1.00 8.38 3.77
C LYS A 104 2.36 7.69 3.61
N MET A 105 3.03 7.92 2.50
CA MET A 105 4.34 7.33 2.20
C MET A 105 5.50 7.84 3.08
N LYS A 106 5.28 8.79 3.96
CA LYS A 106 6.25 9.11 5.03
C LYS A 106 6.36 7.99 6.06
N THR A 107 5.26 7.33 6.34
CA THR A 107 5.15 6.28 7.36
C THR A 107 5.08 4.89 6.75
N TYR A 108 4.22 4.71 5.75
CA TYR A 108 3.89 3.41 5.18
C TYR A 108 4.69 3.11 3.92
N GLN A 109 5.02 1.84 3.70
CA GLN A 109 5.59 1.39 2.43
C GLN A 109 4.53 1.19 1.33
N ALA A 110 3.26 1.15 1.72
CA ALA A 110 2.14 1.03 0.80
C ALA A 110 1.03 2.04 1.12
N ALA A 111 0.38 2.56 0.07
CA ALA A 111 -0.76 3.45 0.18
C ALA A 111 -1.87 3.02 -0.79
N ILE A 112 -3.07 2.86 -0.25
CA ILE A 112 -4.28 2.47 -1.00
C ILE A 112 -5.00 3.74 -1.43
N TRP A 113 -5.39 3.78 -2.70
CA TRP A 113 -6.28 4.81 -3.24
C TRP A 113 -7.68 4.23 -3.36
N ALA A 114 -8.63 4.80 -2.63
CA ALA A 114 -10.02 4.34 -2.68
C ALA A 114 -10.55 4.33 -4.11
N GLN A 115 -11.18 3.21 -4.50
CA GLN A 115 -11.76 2.93 -5.82
C GLN A 115 -10.78 3.05 -7.00
N HIS A 116 -9.46 2.92 -6.75
CA HIS A 116 -8.47 3.08 -7.81
C HIS A 116 -7.38 1.99 -7.78
N GLY A 117 -6.67 1.85 -6.67
CA GLY A 117 -5.55 0.90 -6.61
C GLY A 117 -4.61 1.08 -5.44
N LEU A 118 -3.37 0.68 -5.67
CA LEU A 118 -2.33 0.58 -4.66
C LEU A 118 -1.01 1.18 -5.18
N PHE A 119 -0.34 1.97 -4.34
CA PHE A 119 1.07 2.32 -4.46
C PHE A 119 1.88 1.51 -3.45
N ALA A 120 3.01 0.96 -3.88
CA ALA A 120 3.97 0.27 -3.03
C ALA A 120 5.39 0.78 -3.29
N SER A 121 6.25 0.71 -2.28
CA SER A 121 7.64 1.16 -2.33
C SER A 121 8.56 0.13 -1.69
N GLY A 122 9.72 -0.08 -2.31
CA GLY A 122 10.73 -1.00 -1.80
C GLY A 122 12.12 -0.72 -2.36
N PRO A 123 13.13 -1.50 -1.94
CA PRO A 123 14.52 -1.33 -2.36
C PRO A 123 14.75 -1.78 -3.81
N ASP A 124 14.00 -2.74 -4.27
CA ASP A 124 14.10 -3.35 -5.60
C ASP A 124 12.72 -3.78 -6.13
N PHE A 125 12.67 -4.32 -7.33
CA PHE A 125 11.41 -4.74 -7.97
C PHE A 125 10.79 -5.96 -7.28
N ASP A 126 11.59 -6.93 -6.87
CA ASP A 126 11.10 -8.19 -6.29
C ASP A 126 10.43 -7.93 -4.93
N ILE A 127 11.08 -7.18 -4.06
CA ILE A 127 10.53 -6.81 -2.75
C ILE A 127 9.31 -5.90 -2.90
N THR A 128 9.35 -4.93 -3.81
CA THR A 128 8.23 -4.01 -4.01
C THR A 128 7.02 -4.71 -4.59
N PHE A 129 7.22 -5.59 -5.58
CA PHE A 129 6.15 -6.42 -6.13
C PHE A 129 5.63 -7.41 -5.09
N GLY A 130 6.52 -8.05 -4.32
CA GLY A 130 6.16 -8.96 -3.24
C GLY A 130 5.25 -8.30 -2.20
N LEU A 131 5.56 -7.07 -1.79
CA LEU A 131 4.69 -6.27 -0.91
C LEU A 131 3.31 -6.05 -1.52
N ALA A 132 3.24 -5.55 -2.76
CA ALA A 132 1.97 -5.30 -3.43
C ALA A 132 1.16 -6.60 -3.63
N HIS A 133 1.83 -7.70 -3.98
CA HIS A 133 1.20 -9.01 -4.14
C HIS A 133 0.67 -9.57 -2.82
N THR A 134 1.40 -9.42 -1.72
CA THR A 134 0.96 -9.87 -0.39
C THR A 134 -0.29 -9.11 0.05
N ILE A 135 -0.33 -7.80 -0.15
CA ILE A 135 -1.50 -6.96 0.14
C ILE A 135 -2.70 -7.40 -0.69
N GLU A 136 -2.54 -7.57 -2.00
CA GLU A 136 -3.64 -7.99 -2.89
C GLU A 136 -4.12 -9.40 -2.57
N LYS A 137 -3.21 -10.35 -2.30
CA LYS A 137 -3.57 -11.72 -1.91
C LYS A 137 -4.38 -11.77 -0.62
N SER A 138 -3.98 -10.99 0.38
CA SER A 138 -4.72 -10.89 1.64
C SER A 138 -6.11 -10.29 1.42
N ALA A 139 -6.21 -9.24 0.61
CA ALA A 139 -7.47 -8.64 0.21
C ALA A 139 -8.38 -9.65 -0.54
N GLU A 140 -7.80 -10.48 -1.41
CA GLU A 140 -8.51 -11.55 -2.11
C GLU A 140 -9.09 -12.57 -1.14
N ILE A 141 -8.32 -12.99 -0.14
CA ILE A 141 -8.77 -13.91 0.90
C ILE A 141 -9.95 -13.29 1.66
N TYR A 142 -9.82 -12.03 2.10
CA TYR A 142 -10.87 -11.33 2.83
C TYR A 142 -12.17 -11.23 2.02
N VAL A 143 -12.09 -10.80 0.76
CA VAL A 143 -13.24 -10.73 -0.16
C VAL A 143 -13.92 -12.09 -0.32
N LYS A 144 -13.13 -13.17 -0.51
CA LYS A 144 -13.65 -14.53 -0.64
C LYS A 144 -14.34 -14.99 0.64
N VAL A 145 -13.74 -14.75 1.80
CA VAL A 145 -14.32 -15.13 3.11
C VAL A 145 -15.65 -14.43 3.32
N LEU A 146 -15.74 -13.13 3.07
CA LEU A 146 -16.99 -12.39 3.16
C LEU A 146 -18.06 -12.92 2.21
N SER A 147 -17.68 -13.24 0.97
CA SER A 147 -18.59 -13.76 -0.04
C SER A 147 -19.14 -15.15 0.33
N MET A 148 -18.28 -16.04 0.83
CA MET A 148 -18.68 -17.40 1.25
C MET A 148 -19.46 -17.39 2.56
N GLY A 149 -19.11 -16.52 3.49
CA GLY A 149 -19.68 -16.46 4.83
C GLY A 149 -20.97 -15.64 4.93
N GLY A 150 -21.47 -15.09 3.82
CA GLY A 150 -22.61 -14.17 3.86
C GLY A 150 -22.31 -12.91 4.68
N GLY A 151 -21.08 -12.45 4.67
CA GLY A 151 -20.60 -11.29 5.44
C GLY A 151 -20.17 -11.62 6.88
N LEU A 152 -20.24 -12.89 7.31
CA LEU A 152 -19.86 -13.31 8.66
C LEU A 152 -18.46 -13.95 8.67
N ILE A 153 -17.53 -13.34 9.41
CA ILE A 153 -16.21 -13.91 9.72
C ILE A 153 -16.31 -14.61 11.10
N ARG A 154 -16.00 -15.89 11.15
CA ARG A 154 -16.12 -16.69 12.40
C ARG A 154 -14.81 -16.79 13.17
N GLN A 155 -13.68 -16.67 12.48
CA GLN A 155 -12.34 -16.79 13.04
C GLN A 155 -11.42 -15.85 12.29
N THR A 156 -10.46 -15.28 13.00
CA THR A 156 -9.43 -14.41 12.44
C THR A 156 -8.12 -14.63 13.21
N ILE A 157 -7.02 -14.11 12.70
CA ILE A 157 -5.78 -13.99 13.47
C ILE A 157 -6.02 -12.93 14.54
N THR A 158 -5.83 -13.30 15.80
CA THR A 158 -6.07 -12.39 16.94
C THR A 158 -4.91 -11.42 17.15
N ASP A 159 -5.13 -10.38 17.93
CA ASP A 159 -4.07 -9.41 18.28
C ASP A 159 -2.88 -10.09 18.99
N ASP A 160 -3.16 -11.08 19.86
CA ASP A 160 -2.09 -11.87 20.51
C ASP A 160 -1.33 -12.73 19.51
N ASP A 161 -2.01 -13.30 18.52
CA ASP A 161 -1.36 -14.05 17.43
C ASP A 161 -0.50 -13.12 16.56
N LEU A 162 -0.98 -11.90 16.27
CA LEU A 162 -0.22 -10.88 15.53
C LEU A 162 1.05 -10.46 16.29
N ARG A 163 0.95 -10.26 17.61
CA ARG A 163 2.10 -9.98 18.48
C ARG A 163 3.10 -11.14 18.53
N ALA A 164 2.58 -12.37 18.60
CA ALA A 164 3.42 -13.57 18.62
C ALA A 164 4.23 -13.71 17.31
N ILE A 165 3.58 -13.53 16.16
CA ILE A 165 4.26 -13.54 14.85
C ILE A 165 5.31 -12.43 14.77
N ALA A 166 4.96 -11.21 15.16
CA ALA A 166 5.89 -10.08 15.13
C ALA A 166 7.14 -10.35 15.99
N HIS A 167 6.94 -10.92 17.18
CA HIS A 167 8.04 -11.33 18.07
C HIS A 167 8.93 -12.39 17.42
N ASP A 168 8.34 -13.47 16.89
CA ASP A 168 9.09 -14.60 16.34
C ASP A 168 9.88 -14.24 15.08
N PHE A 169 9.34 -13.30 14.27
CA PHE A 169 10.02 -12.80 13.07
C PHE A 169 10.86 -11.54 13.31
N GLY A 170 10.91 -11.04 14.54
CA GLY A 170 11.75 -9.89 14.91
C GLY A 170 11.35 -8.58 14.23
N VAL A 171 10.06 -8.40 13.94
CA VAL A 171 9.51 -7.15 13.36
C VAL A 171 8.79 -6.31 14.43
N THR A 172 8.73 -5.02 14.22
CA THR A 172 8.01 -4.09 15.12
C THR A 172 6.65 -3.76 14.51
N LEU A 173 5.61 -4.37 15.07
CA LEU A 173 4.23 -4.15 14.64
C LEU A 173 3.73 -2.78 15.13
N ASN A 174 2.87 -2.14 14.34
CA ASN A 174 2.22 -0.89 14.75
C ASN A 174 1.11 -1.17 15.76
N GLU A 175 1.46 -1.14 17.04
CA GLU A 175 0.56 -1.41 18.16
C GLU A 175 -0.65 -0.46 18.23
N ASN A 176 -0.59 0.74 17.61
CA ASN A 176 -1.73 1.65 17.58
C ASN A 176 -2.93 1.10 16.78
N PHE A 177 -2.73 0.07 16.00
CA PHE A 177 -3.78 -0.58 15.21
C PHE A 177 -4.41 -1.76 15.94
N LEU A 178 -3.81 -2.26 17.02
CA LEU A 178 -4.33 -3.34 17.85
C LEU A 178 -5.22 -2.82 18.97
N ASP A 179 -5.98 -3.71 19.63
CA ASP A 179 -6.83 -3.44 20.79
C ASP A 179 -6.14 -3.81 22.09
#